data_a82548b806303ef5d404f1f1627401aa
#
_entry.id   a82548b806303ef5d404f1f1627401aa
#
_cell.length_a   1.000
_cell.length_b   1.000
_cell.length_c   1.000
_cell.angle_alpha   90.00
_cell.angle_beta   90.00
_cell.angle_gamma   90.00
#
_symmetry.space_group_name_H-M   'P 1'
#
loop_
_entity.id
_entity.type
_entity.pdbx_description
1 polymer ?
#
loop_
_entity_poly.entity_id
_entity_poly.type
_entity_poly.pdbx_seq_one_letter_code
_entity_poly.pdbx_strand_id
1 'polypeptide(L)'
;MGMMGLSVLAGGLIGVERQWRKKLAGVRTMVLVSLGATIFVSLSSMVASDTSPTRIAAQVVSGIGFLAGGIILRDGFSVKGLNTAATLWCTAAVGTVIGAGYIQEGFFAALMIMLVNSVIRFLSQRFDQFAEGYRTESLEKNTNSFLIITGERSSEVALRTEVINQLDRYVLSFCHFVCQDLAENRIQLQVEIEPAANADLAVKEIVTQLSKNNHVLEVFHLSEEGETW
;
A
#
# COMPACT_ATOMS: atom_id res chain seq x y z
N MET A 1 1.67 -36.04 3.91
CA MET A 1 0.85 -35.74 2.72
C MET A 1 -0.38 -34.91 3.08
N GLY A 2 -1.19 -35.31 4.06
CA GLY A 2 -2.41 -34.56 4.45
C GLY A 2 -2.17 -33.09 4.83
N MET A 3 -1.12 -32.78 5.61
CA MET A 3 -0.81 -31.40 6.05
C MET A 3 -0.58 -30.44 4.89
N MET A 4 0.08 -30.88 3.81
CA MET A 4 0.30 -30.05 2.62
C MET A 4 -1.01 -29.69 1.92
N GLY A 5 -1.94 -30.67 1.75
CA GLY A 5 -3.25 -30.39 1.20
C GLY A 5 -4.06 -29.43 2.05
N LEU A 6 -3.99 -29.58 3.37
CA LEU A 6 -4.68 -28.70 4.31
C LEU A 6 -4.10 -27.27 4.31
N SER A 7 -2.78 -27.11 4.18
CA SER A 7 -2.18 -25.78 4.06
C SER A 7 -2.54 -25.07 2.74
N VAL A 8 -2.69 -25.84 1.64
CA VAL A 8 -3.22 -25.31 0.38
C VAL A 8 -4.63 -24.76 0.56
N LEU A 9 -5.49 -25.50 1.28
CA LEU A 9 -6.86 -25.05 1.57
C LEU A 9 -6.85 -23.79 2.46
N ALA A 10 -6.05 -23.77 3.53
CA ALA A 10 -5.97 -22.63 4.43
C ALA A 10 -5.40 -21.36 3.73
N GLY A 11 -4.32 -21.50 2.95
CA GLY A 11 -3.78 -20.42 2.13
C GLY A 11 -4.76 -19.98 1.04
N GLY A 12 -5.52 -20.93 0.46
CA GLY A 12 -6.58 -20.67 -0.51
C GLY A 12 -7.70 -19.82 0.05
N LEU A 13 -8.15 -20.11 1.27
CA LEU A 13 -9.21 -19.33 1.95
C LEU A 13 -8.79 -17.86 2.09
N ILE A 14 -7.57 -17.60 2.60
CA ILE A 14 -7.04 -16.23 2.71
C ILE A 14 -6.91 -15.59 1.32
N GLY A 15 -6.42 -16.37 0.34
CA GLY A 15 -6.16 -15.86 -1.00
C GLY A 15 -7.42 -15.51 -1.80
N VAL A 16 -8.51 -16.25 -1.63
CA VAL A 16 -9.81 -16.00 -2.30
C VAL A 16 -10.35 -14.62 -1.90
N GLU A 17 -10.33 -14.29 -0.62
CA GLU A 17 -10.71 -12.96 -0.13
C GLU A 17 -9.87 -11.86 -0.76
N ARG A 18 -8.56 -12.08 -0.84
CA ARG A 18 -7.60 -11.13 -1.42
C ARG A 18 -7.81 -10.94 -2.93
N GLN A 19 -8.02 -12.03 -3.66
CA GLN A 19 -8.25 -11.99 -5.11
C GLN A 19 -9.59 -11.33 -5.46
N TRP A 20 -10.64 -11.66 -4.72
CA TRP A 20 -11.94 -11.02 -4.91
C TRP A 20 -11.87 -9.50 -4.73
N ARG A 21 -11.01 -9.05 -3.81
CA ARG A 21 -10.77 -7.62 -3.55
C ARG A 21 -9.68 -6.98 -4.43
N LYS A 22 -9.24 -7.65 -5.49
CA LYS A 22 -8.22 -7.15 -6.44
C LYS A 22 -6.93 -6.65 -5.77
N LYS A 23 -6.50 -7.30 -4.67
CA LYS A 23 -5.24 -6.96 -3.99
C LYS A 23 -4.03 -7.54 -4.74
N LEU A 24 -2.83 -6.95 -4.55
CA LEU A 24 -1.59 -7.29 -5.26
C LEU A 24 -1.22 -8.79 -5.20
N ALA A 25 -1.47 -9.46 -4.04
CA ALA A 25 -1.23 -10.89 -3.87
C ALA A 25 -2.57 -11.63 -3.67
N GLY A 26 -2.89 -12.52 -4.61
CA GLY A 26 -4.13 -13.30 -4.64
C GLY A 26 -3.95 -14.76 -4.19
N VAL A 27 -4.89 -15.63 -4.61
CA VAL A 27 -4.93 -17.05 -4.23
C VAL A 27 -3.62 -17.77 -4.47
N ARG A 28 -3.04 -17.66 -5.66
CA ARG A 28 -1.81 -18.35 -6.02
C ARG A 28 -0.67 -18.03 -5.05
N THR A 29 -0.48 -16.77 -4.72
CA THR A 29 0.60 -16.33 -3.83
C THR A 29 0.38 -16.84 -2.41
N MET A 30 -0.84 -16.71 -1.87
CA MET A 30 -1.16 -17.14 -0.51
C MET A 30 -1.03 -18.66 -0.35
N VAL A 31 -1.49 -19.43 -1.34
CA VAL A 31 -1.33 -20.89 -1.36
C VAL A 31 0.14 -21.30 -1.35
N LEU A 32 0.96 -20.68 -2.22
CA LEU A 32 2.39 -21.02 -2.30
C LEU A 32 3.14 -20.65 -1.01
N VAL A 33 2.82 -19.53 -0.39
CA VAL A 33 3.44 -19.12 0.87
C VAL A 33 3.06 -20.07 2.02
N SER A 34 1.78 -20.40 2.16
CA SER A 34 1.32 -21.36 3.18
C SER A 34 1.93 -22.75 2.97
N LEU A 35 1.89 -23.24 1.74
CA LEU A 35 2.46 -24.54 1.38
C LEU A 35 3.97 -24.60 1.61
N GLY A 36 4.73 -23.58 1.17
CA GLY A 36 6.17 -23.50 1.37
C GLY A 36 6.56 -23.52 2.85
N ALA A 37 5.88 -22.72 3.66
CA ALA A 37 6.08 -22.72 5.11
C ALA A 37 5.79 -24.11 5.74
N THR A 38 4.71 -24.75 5.31
CA THR A 38 4.35 -26.11 5.77
C THR A 38 5.43 -27.13 5.39
N ILE A 39 5.95 -27.09 4.17
CA ILE A 39 7.00 -28.02 3.72
C ILE A 39 8.26 -27.84 4.57
N PHE A 40 8.74 -26.63 4.76
CA PHE A 40 9.95 -26.35 5.53
C PHE A 40 9.80 -26.79 7.00
N VAL A 41 8.67 -26.49 7.64
CA VAL A 41 8.46 -26.85 9.04
C VAL A 41 8.24 -28.37 9.20
N SER A 42 7.54 -29.02 8.28
CA SER A 42 7.39 -30.48 8.28
C SER A 42 8.72 -31.21 8.15
N LEU A 43 9.70 -30.62 7.47
CA LEU A 43 11.05 -31.19 7.38
C LEU A 43 11.70 -31.34 8.76
N SER A 44 11.52 -30.38 9.67
CA SER A 44 12.03 -30.45 11.05
C SER A 44 11.51 -31.67 11.80
N SER A 45 10.25 -32.04 11.61
CA SER A 45 9.63 -33.20 12.24
C SER A 45 10.11 -34.54 11.66
N MET A 46 10.69 -34.52 10.46
CA MET A 46 11.25 -35.73 9.82
C MET A 46 12.67 -36.05 10.25
N VAL A 47 13.38 -35.07 10.83
CA VAL A 47 14.77 -35.23 11.30
C VAL A 47 14.76 -35.58 12.78
N ALA A 48 14.87 -36.86 13.08
CA ALA A 48 14.77 -37.40 14.47
C ALA A 48 15.82 -36.85 15.46
N SER A 49 16.90 -36.24 14.98
CA SER A 49 17.98 -35.65 15.78
C SER A 49 17.86 -34.13 15.98
N ASP A 50 16.78 -33.50 15.50
CA ASP A 50 16.63 -32.05 15.68
C ASP A 50 16.24 -31.71 17.12
N THR A 51 17.19 -31.14 17.84
CA THR A 51 17.01 -30.72 19.24
C THR A 51 16.27 -29.36 19.35
N SER A 52 15.98 -28.71 18.25
CA SER A 52 15.31 -27.40 18.22
C SER A 52 14.20 -27.36 17.18
N PRO A 53 12.99 -27.88 17.48
CA PRO A 53 11.89 -28.00 16.52
C PRO A 53 11.39 -26.65 16.00
N THR A 54 11.66 -25.55 16.71
CA THR A 54 11.25 -24.20 16.34
C THR A 54 12.27 -23.47 15.44
N ARG A 55 13.47 -24.03 15.25
CA ARG A 55 14.54 -23.36 14.48
C ARG A 55 14.14 -23.09 13.04
N ILE A 56 13.57 -24.07 12.35
CA ILE A 56 13.10 -23.90 10.96
C ILE A 56 11.93 -22.92 10.90
N ALA A 57 11.02 -22.98 11.86
CA ALA A 57 9.93 -22.01 11.96
C ALA A 57 10.47 -20.56 12.10
N ALA A 58 11.49 -20.34 12.92
CA ALA A 58 12.14 -19.04 13.06
C ALA A 58 12.76 -18.55 11.73
N GLN A 59 13.36 -19.46 10.94
CA GLN A 59 13.90 -19.13 9.63
C GLN A 59 12.81 -18.80 8.60
N VAL A 60 11.65 -19.46 8.67
CA VAL A 60 10.49 -19.10 7.84
C VAL A 60 10.03 -17.67 8.17
N VAL A 61 9.91 -17.33 9.46
CA VAL A 61 9.53 -15.98 9.90
C VAL A 61 10.52 -14.92 9.40
N SER A 62 11.82 -15.20 9.48
CA SER A 62 12.85 -14.29 8.95
C SER A 62 12.79 -14.18 7.44
N GLY A 63 12.71 -15.32 6.72
CA GLY A 63 12.76 -15.40 5.27
C GLY A 63 11.56 -14.75 4.57
N ILE A 64 10.37 -14.86 5.15
CA ILE A 64 9.17 -14.23 4.57
C ILE A 64 9.25 -12.71 4.60
N GLY A 65 10.06 -12.13 5.49
CA GLY A 65 10.29 -10.69 5.55
C GLY A 65 10.84 -10.11 4.26
N PHE A 66 11.73 -10.85 3.58
CA PHE A 66 12.27 -10.45 2.28
C PHE A 66 11.19 -10.40 1.18
N LEU A 67 10.34 -11.43 1.10
CA LEU A 67 9.24 -11.47 0.13
C LEU A 67 8.19 -10.41 0.43
N ALA A 68 7.84 -10.23 1.70
CA ALA A 68 6.86 -9.23 2.14
C ALA A 68 7.38 -7.81 1.90
N GLY A 69 8.65 -7.55 2.19
CA GLY A 69 9.30 -6.26 1.92
C GLY A 69 9.35 -5.92 0.44
N GLY A 70 9.55 -6.92 -0.43
CA GLY A 70 9.57 -6.74 -1.89
C GLY A 70 8.22 -6.31 -2.50
N ILE A 71 7.12 -6.40 -1.75
CA ILE A 71 5.78 -5.97 -2.22
C ILE A 71 5.48 -4.53 -1.78
N ILE A 72 6.23 -4.00 -0.82
CA ILE A 72 6.07 -2.63 -0.35
C ILE A 72 6.70 -1.70 -1.37
N LEU A 73 5.87 -0.98 -2.09
CA LEU A 73 6.30 -0.05 -3.13
C LEU A 73 6.02 1.38 -2.66
N ARG A 74 7.01 2.24 -2.82
CA ARG A 74 6.85 3.68 -2.65
C ARG A 74 6.61 4.31 -4.02
N ASP A 75 5.47 4.97 -4.16
CA ASP A 75 5.05 5.69 -5.35
C ASP A 75 4.84 7.15 -4.97
N GLY A 76 5.86 7.98 -5.19
CA GLY A 76 5.89 9.35 -4.69
C GLY A 76 5.78 9.41 -3.17
N PHE A 77 4.69 9.98 -2.67
CA PHE A 77 4.39 10.11 -1.22
C PHE A 77 3.58 8.94 -0.68
N SER A 78 2.99 8.12 -1.54
CA SER A 78 2.17 6.99 -1.16
C SER A 78 3.00 5.72 -0.98
N VAL A 79 2.71 4.95 0.07
CA VAL A 79 3.31 3.64 0.29
C VAL A 79 2.23 2.58 0.08
N LYS A 80 2.39 1.79 -0.98
CA LYS A 80 1.45 0.71 -1.34
C LYS A 80 1.99 -0.64 -0.89
N GLY A 81 1.11 -1.59 -0.58
CA GLY A 81 1.49 -2.97 -0.31
C GLY A 81 1.68 -3.34 1.17
N LEU A 82 1.63 -2.42 2.13
CA LEU A 82 1.81 -2.70 3.56
C LEU A 82 0.86 -3.80 4.08
N ASN A 83 -0.44 -3.66 3.83
CA ASN A 83 -1.43 -4.68 4.25
C ASN A 83 -1.22 -6.02 3.52
N THR A 84 -0.75 -5.98 2.26
CA THR A 84 -0.42 -7.19 1.52
C THR A 84 0.79 -7.89 2.12
N ALA A 85 1.83 -7.15 2.49
CA ALA A 85 3.02 -7.67 3.16
C ALA A 85 2.66 -8.32 4.52
N ALA A 86 1.85 -7.65 5.32
CA ALA A 86 1.35 -8.19 6.60
C ALA A 86 0.55 -9.49 6.39
N THR A 87 -0.35 -9.53 5.38
CA THR A 87 -1.15 -10.74 5.09
C THR A 87 -0.27 -11.90 4.63
N LEU A 88 0.78 -11.66 3.82
CA LEU A 88 1.76 -12.68 3.43
C LEU A 88 2.48 -13.26 4.63
N TRP A 89 2.92 -12.39 5.55
CA TRP A 89 3.58 -12.80 6.77
C TRP A 89 2.66 -13.69 7.64
N CYS A 90 1.41 -13.28 7.82
CA CYS A 90 0.40 -14.07 8.52
C CYS A 90 0.09 -15.40 7.83
N THR A 91 0.07 -15.44 6.48
CA THR A 91 -0.16 -16.67 5.72
C THR A 91 0.99 -17.67 5.90
N ALA A 92 2.24 -17.19 5.97
CA ALA A 92 3.37 -18.05 6.30
C ALA A 92 3.27 -18.62 7.73
N ALA A 93 2.79 -17.81 8.69
CA ALA A 93 2.54 -18.28 10.05
C ALA A 93 1.49 -19.41 10.09
N VAL A 94 0.39 -19.30 9.32
CA VAL A 94 -0.61 -20.36 9.17
C VAL A 94 0.03 -21.66 8.64
N GLY A 95 0.82 -21.56 7.56
CA GLY A 95 1.54 -22.71 7.01
C GLY A 95 2.53 -23.33 8.00
N THR A 96 3.22 -22.50 8.80
CA THR A 96 4.14 -22.92 9.86
C THR A 96 3.42 -23.73 10.95
N VAL A 97 2.27 -23.25 11.42
CA VAL A 97 1.45 -23.92 12.45
C VAL A 97 0.94 -25.27 11.93
N ILE A 98 0.40 -25.30 10.69
CA ILE A 98 -0.05 -26.55 10.07
C ILE A 98 1.12 -27.54 9.88
N GLY A 99 2.29 -27.03 9.45
CA GLY A 99 3.50 -27.84 9.25
C GLY A 99 4.05 -28.44 10.55
N ALA A 100 3.83 -27.78 11.68
CA ALA A 100 4.14 -28.26 13.01
C ALA A 100 3.11 -29.32 13.54
N GLY A 101 2.04 -29.59 12.79
CA GLY A 101 1.00 -30.56 13.16
C GLY A 101 -0.25 -29.97 13.80
N TYR A 102 -0.27 -28.68 14.09
CA TYR A 102 -1.39 -27.96 14.74
C TYR A 102 -2.40 -27.50 13.68
N ILE A 103 -3.14 -28.47 13.15
CA ILE A 103 -4.03 -28.24 11.99
C ILE A 103 -5.22 -27.35 12.37
N GLN A 104 -5.85 -27.60 13.51
CA GLN A 104 -7.03 -26.86 13.96
C GLN A 104 -6.69 -25.40 14.24
N GLU A 105 -5.59 -25.15 14.89
CA GLU A 105 -5.05 -23.83 15.19
C GLU A 105 -4.68 -23.06 13.91
N GLY A 106 -4.13 -23.78 12.92
CA GLY A 106 -3.81 -23.20 11.63
C GLY A 106 -5.05 -22.74 10.86
N PHE A 107 -6.11 -23.56 10.82
CA PHE A 107 -7.39 -23.15 10.21
C PHE A 107 -8.08 -22.04 10.98
N PHE A 108 -8.05 -22.09 12.33
CA PHE A 108 -8.58 -21.00 13.14
C PHE A 108 -7.84 -19.70 12.88
N ALA A 109 -6.51 -19.73 12.79
CA ALA A 109 -5.71 -18.56 12.44
C ALA A 109 -6.04 -18.02 11.04
N ALA A 110 -6.20 -18.91 10.03
CA ALA A 110 -6.60 -18.49 8.69
C ALA A 110 -7.97 -17.80 8.68
N LEU A 111 -8.93 -18.33 9.43
CA LEU A 111 -10.26 -17.74 9.58
C LEU A 111 -10.16 -16.36 10.25
N MET A 112 -9.38 -16.26 11.31
CA MET A 112 -9.17 -14.98 12.02
C MET A 112 -8.52 -13.93 11.12
N ILE A 113 -7.52 -14.29 10.32
CA ILE A 113 -6.88 -13.36 9.36
C ILE A 113 -7.91 -12.84 8.35
N MET A 114 -8.73 -13.73 7.79
CA MET A 114 -9.78 -13.36 6.86
C MET A 114 -10.83 -12.45 7.52
N LEU A 115 -11.18 -12.72 8.76
CA LEU A 115 -12.12 -11.94 9.55
C LEU A 115 -11.58 -10.55 9.85
N VAL A 116 -10.32 -10.45 10.30
CA VAL A 116 -9.62 -9.19 10.56
C VAL A 116 -9.55 -8.34 9.29
N ASN A 117 -9.12 -8.90 8.17
CA ASN A 117 -9.05 -8.20 6.89
C ASN A 117 -10.42 -7.70 6.41
N SER A 118 -11.51 -8.40 6.79
CA SER A 118 -12.87 -8.03 6.39
C SER A 118 -13.52 -7.04 7.36
N VAL A 119 -13.44 -7.31 8.66
CA VAL A 119 -14.15 -6.55 9.71
C VAL A 119 -13.46 -5.21 9.97
N ILE A 120 -12.12 -5.18 10.06
CA ILE A 120 -11.41 -3.91 10.35
C ILE A 120 -11.68 -2.90 9.23
N ARG A 121 -11.73 -3.35 7.99
CA ARG A 121 -12.09 -2.46 6.89
C ARG A 121 -13.52 -1.93 6.99
N PHE A 122 -14.47 -2.78 7.36
CA PHE A 122 -15.85 -2.33 7.56
C PHE A 122 -15.93 -1.32 8.71
N LEU A 123 -15.17 -1.56 9.77
CA LEU A 123 -15.09 -0.66 10.92
C LEU A 123 -14.43 0.67 10.55
N SER A 124 -13.32 0.63 9.82
CA SER A 124 -12.60 1.80 9.34
C SER A 124 -13.52 2.70 8.49
N GLN A 125 -14.22 2.12 7.51
CA GLN A 125 -15.19 2.86 6.70
C GLN A 125 -16.32 3.50 7.53
N ARG A 126 -16.74 2.86 8.61
CA ARG A 126 -17.72 3.42 9.55
C ARG A 126 -17.13 4.53 10.42
N PHE A 127 -15.90 4.36 10.88
CA PHE A 127 -15.19 5.40 11.63
C PHE A 127 -14.90 6.63 10.77
N ASP A 128 -14.53 6.44 9.50
CA ASP A 128 -14.31 7.51 8.55
C ASP A 128 -15.62 8.30 8.32
N GLN A 129 -16.77 7.62 8.15
CA GLN A 129 -18.08 8.25 8.07
C GLN A 129 -18.50 8.98 9.36
N PHE A 130 -18.12 8.45 10.54
CA PHE A 130 -18.35 9.14 11.82
C PHE A 130 -17.42 10.33 11.99
N ALA A 131 -16.17 10.24 11.59
CA ALA A 131 -15.21 11.35 11.59
C ALA A 131 -15.62 12.44 10.60
N GLU A 132 -16.15 12.09 9.44
CA GLU A 132 -16.75 13.02 8.47
C GLU A 132 -17.99 13.72 9.05
N GLY A 133 -18.84 13.01 9.78
CA GLY A 133 -20.02 13.60 10.44
C GLY A 133 -19.68 14.66 11.51
N TYR A 134 -18.56 14.53 12.20
CA TYR A 134 -18.04 15.55 13.12
C TYR A 134 -17.26 16.67 12.41
N ARG A 135 -16.77 16.40 11.18
CA ARG A 135 -16.03 17.36 10.35
C ARG A 135 -16.91 18.22 9.45
N THR A 136 -18.16 17.81 9.20
CA THR A 136 -19.10 18.53 8.31
C THR A 136 -19.59 19.86 8.88
N GLU A 137 -19.27 20.18 10.13
CA GLU A 137 -19.56 21.52 10.67
C GLU A 137 -18.37 22.48 10.56
N SER A 138 -17.20 22.04 10.09
CA SER A 138 -16.00 22.89 10.09
C SER A 138 -15.04 22.79 8.91
N LEU A 139 -15.15 21.86 7.96
CA LEU A 139 -14.25 21.87 6.78
C LEU A 139 -14.88 21.09 5.61
N GLU A 140 -15.00 21.77 4.48
CA GLU A 140 -15.23 21.18 3.16
C GLU A 140 -14.24 20.04 2.86
N LYS A 141 -14.73 19.04 2.15
CA LYS A 141 -14.09 17.88 1.50
C LYS A 141 -12.55 17.92 1.51
N ASN A 142 -11.95 17.19 2.46
CA ASN A 142 -10.47 17.07 2.56
C ASN A 142 -9.96 16.17 1.43
N THR A 143 -9.94 16.70 0.24
CA THR A 143 -9.36 16.05 -0.93
C THR A 143 -7.92 16.51 -1.05
N ASN A 144 -6.96 15.61 -0.86
CA ASN A 144 -5.56 15.96 -1.15
C ASN A 144 -5.46 16.23 -2.66
N SER A 145 -5.06 17.43 -2.98
CA SER A 145 -4.87 17.86 -4.37
C SER A 145 -3.39 17.73 -4.73
N PHE A 146 -3.11 17.00 -5.79
CA PHE A 146 -1.76 16.84 -6.31
C PHE A 146 -1.62 17.59 -7.63
N LEU A 147 -0.64 18.46 -7.69
CA LEU A 147 -0.26 19.15 -8.91
C LEU A 147 1.00 18.47 -9.47
N ILE A 148 0.90 17.90 -10.66
CA ILE A 148 1.99 17.21 -11.35
C ILE A 148 2.35 18.03 -12.59
N ILE A 149 3.61 18.45 -12.68
CA ILE A 149 4.12 19.29 -13.75
C ILE A 149 5.33 18.62 -14.38
N THR A 150 5.29 18.41 -15.69
CA THR A 150 6.43 17.88 -16.44
C THR A 150 7.05 19.00 -17.27
N GLY A 151 8.38 19.12 -17.21
CA GLY A 151 9.12 20.12 -17.95
C GLY A 151 10.53 19.67 -18.33
N GLU A 152 11.27 20.53 -19.00
CA GLU A 152 12.68 20.25 -19.33
C GLU A 152 13.57 20.43 -18.10
N ARG A 153 14.58 19.54 -17.97
CA ARG A 153 15.56 19.60 -16.87
C ARG A 153 16.34 20.93 -16.82
N SER A 154 16.60 21.54 -17.99
CA SER A 154 17.23 22.85 -18.14
C SER A 154 16.47 23.98 -17.45
N SER A 155 15.15 23.81 -17.31
CA SER A 155 14.22 24.81 -16.77
C SER A 155 13.76 24.52 -15.34
N GLU A 156 14.39 23.58 -14.65
CA GLU A 156 14.00 23.14 -13.28
C GLU A 156 13.83 24.30 -12.30
N VAL A 157 14.84 25.16 -12.20
CA VAL A 157 14.83 26.29 -11.23
C VAL A 157 13.73 27.29 -11.57
N ALA A 158 13.55 27.58 -12.86
CA ALA A 158 12.49 28.49 -13.31
C ALA A 158 11.09 27.92 -13.02
N LEU A 159 10.90 26.64 -13.30
CA LEU A 159 9.63 25.95 -13.03
C LEU A 159 9.31 25.87 -11.53
N ARG A 160 10.29 25.54 -10.69
CA ARG A 160 10.12 25.54 -9.23
C ARG A 160 9.69 26.92 -8.72
N THR A 161 10.40 27.95 -9.16
CA THR A 161 10.10 29.34 -8.74
C THR A 161 8.71 29.75 -9.17
N GLU A 162 8.33 29.43 -10.41
CA GLU A 162 7.00 29.76 -10.93
C GLU A 162 5.88 29.05 -10.17
N VAL A 163 6.06 27.74 -9.87
CA VAL A 163 5.07 26.97 -9.11
C VAL A 163 4.90 27.53 -7.69
N ILE A 164 5.99 27.85 -7.01
CA ILE A 164 5.94 28.44 -5.67
C ILE A 164 5.25 29.81 -5.71
N ASN A 165 5.59 30.66 -6.66
CA ASN A 165 4.97 31.99 -6.81
C ASN A 165 3.46 31.87 -7.07
N GLN A 166 3.03 30.89 -7.85
CA GLN A 166 1.60 30.66 -8.09
C GLN A 166 0.89 30.16 -6.83
N LEU A 167 1.49 29.23 -6.08
CA LEU A 167 0.93 28.78 -4.82
C LEU A 167 0.80 29.92 -3.79
N ASP A 168 1.84 30.74 -3.65
CA ASP A 168 1.83 31.91 -2.76
C ASP A 168 0.77 32.93 -3.19
N ARG A 169 0.59 33.17 -4.49
CA ARG A 169 -0.39 34.10 -5.04
C ARG A 169 -1.81 33.71 -4.67
N TYR A 170 -2.13 32.42 -4.64
CA TYR A 170 -3.44 31.89 -4.27
C TYR A 170 -3.53 31.51 -2.78
N VAL A 171 -2.50 31.83 -1.98
CA VAL A 171 -2.43 31.55 -0.53
C VAL A 171 -2.67 30.06 -0.25
N LEU A 172 -2.11 29.19 -1.09
CA LEU A 172 -2.17 27.75 -0.93
C LEU A 172 -0.91 27.24 -0.22
N SER A 173 -1.10 26.54 0.89
CA SER A 173 -0.04 25.81 1.57
C SER A 173 0.18 24.46 0.89
N PHE A 174 1.41 23.97 0.90
CA PHE A 174 1.76 22.64 0.39
C PHE A 174 2.52 21.84 1.44
N CYS A 175 2.20 20.54 1.53
CA CYS A 175 2.86 19.64 2.48
C CYS A 175 4.19 19.11 1.93
N HIS A 176 4.19 18.78 0.63
CA HIS A 176 5.34 18.16 -0.01
C HIS A 176 5.59 18.72 -1.40
N PHE A 177 6.87 18.88 -1.71
CA PHE A 177 7.35 19.29 -3.03
C PHE A 177 8.48 18.34 -3.46
N VAL A 178 8.24 17.51 -4.45
CA VAL A 178 9.20 16.53 -4.95
C VAL A 178 9.54 16.83 -6.41
N CYS A 179 10.83 16.72 -6.73
CA CYS A 179 11.32 16.74 -8.11
C CYS A 179 11.89 15.36 -8.42
N GLN A 180 11.44 14.77 -9.51
CA GLN A 180 11.89 13.48 -10.00
C GLN A 180 12.46 13.62 -11.41
N ASP A 181 13.66 13.08 -11.63
CA ASP A 181 14.24 13.01 -12.96
C ASP A 181 13.52 11.93 -13.79
N LEU A 182 13.06 12.28 -14.97
CA LEU A 182 12.53 11.38 -15.97
C LEU A 182 13.57 11.11 -17.07
N ALA A 183 13.33 10.07 -17.87
CA ALA A 183 14.11 9.82 -19.07
C ALA A 183 14.00 11.01 -20.06
N GLU A 184 14.92 11.08 -21.04
CA GLU A 184 14.91 12.10 -22.10
C GLU A 184 15.09 13.56 -21.63
N ASN A 185 15.93 13.79 -20.61
CA ASN A 185 16.22 15.15 -20.10
C ASN A 185 14.98 15.91 -19.60
N ARG A 186 14.00 15.20 -19.06
CA ARG A 186 12.76 15.75 -18.49
C ARG A 186 12.77 15.63 -16.97
N ILE A 187 12.03 16.52 -16.33
CA ILE A 187 11.77 16.48 -14.88
C ILE A 187 10.26 16.46 -14.64
N GLN A 188 9.88 15.87 -13.52
CA GLN A 188 8.53 15.93 -13.00
C GLN A 188 8.54 16.55 -11.62
N LEU A 189 7.80 17.64 -11.46
CA LEU A 189 7.53 18.27 -10.18
C LEU A 189 6.18 17.77 -9.67
N GLN A 190 6.16 17.26 -8.45
CA GLN A 190 4.94 16.84 -7.77
C GLN A 190 4.76 17.68 -6.52
N VAL A 191 3.63 18.33 -6.40
CA VAL A 191 3.27 19.19 -5.27
C VAL A 191 1.99 18.69 -4.65
N GLU A 192 2.04 18.38 -3.36
CA GLU A 192 0.87 18.04 -2.56
C GLU A 192 0.37 19.30 -1.86
N ILE A 193 -0.83 19.73 -2.21
CA ILE A 193 -1.46 20.95 -1.73
C ILE A 193 -2.34 20.62 -0.54
N GLU A 194 -2.20 21.39 0.55
CA GLU A 194 -3.07 21.23 1.72
C GLU A 194 -4.53 21.53 1.36
N PRO A 195 -5.45 20.75 1.89
CA PRO A 195 -6.88 20.98 1.69
C PRO A 195 -7.29 22.37 2.20
N ALA A 196 -7.89 23.16 1.32
CA ALA A 196 -8.43 24.47 1.65
C ALA A 196 -9.77 24.68 0.93
N ALA A 197 -10.65 25.48 1.51
CA ALA A 197 -12.01 25.69 1.02
C ALA A 197 -12.13 26.12 -0.47
N ASN A 198 -11.08 26.77 -0.99
CA ASN A 198 -11.01 27.21 -2.39
C ASN A 198 -9.91 26.52 -3.20
N ALA A 199 -9.30 25.44 -2.68
CA ALA A 199 -8.15 24.81 -3.30
C ALA A 199 -8.45 24.32 -4.73
N ASP A 200 -9.57 23.67 -4.97
CA ASP A 200 -9.94 23.12 -6.28
C ASP A 200 -10.07 24.20 -7.38
N LEU A 201 -10.66 25.35 -7.04
CA LEU A 201 -10.78 26.46 -7.99
C LEU A 201 -9.43 27.11 -8.23
N ALA A 202 -8.66 27.36 -7.18
CA ALA A 202 -7.33 27.95 -7.27
C ALA A 202 -6.36 27.04 -8.04
N VAL A 203 -6.39 25.73 -7.81
CA VAL A 203 -5.54 24.76 -8.52
C VAL A 203 -5.89 24.70 -10.00
N LYS A 204 -7.16 24.75 -10.40
CA LYS A 204 -7.57 24.84 -11.82
C LYS A 204 -7.05 26.10 -12.49
N GLU A 205 -7.07 27.22 -11.79
CA GLU A 205 -6.50 28.48 -12.28
C GLU A 205 -4.97 28.38 -12.42
N ILE A 206 -4.28 27.83 -11.43
CA ILE A 206 -2.83 27.56 -11.47
C ILE A 206 -2.48 26.66 -12.65
N VAL A 207 -3.20 25.55 -12.87
CA VAL A 207 -3.03 24.66 -14.03
C VAL A 207 -3.16 25.46 -15.33
N THR A 208 -4.18 26.32 -15.43
CA THR A 208 -4.41 27.15 -16.62
C THR A 208 -3.28 28.15 -16.86
N GLN A 209 -2.71 28.72 -15.80
CA GLN A 209 -1.57 29.65 -15.91
C GLN A 209 -0.29 28.92 -16.28
N LEU A 210 0.01 27.80 -15.61
CA LEU A 210 1.18 26.98 -15.88
C LEU A 210 1.17 26.36 -17.28
N SER A 211 0.01 26.01 -17.82
CA SER A 211 -0.12 25.50 -19.20
C SER A 211 0.27 26.52 -20.26
N LYS A 212 0.31 27.80 -19.92
CA LYS A 212 0.74 28.87 -20.85
C LYS A 212 2.25 29.12 -20.80
N ASN A 213 2.97 28.49 -19.86
CA ASN A 213 4.39 28.67 -19.70
C ASN A 213 5.15 27.77 -20.70
N ASN A 214 6.03 28.35 -21.48
CA ASN A 214 6.81 27.65 -22.51
C ASN A 214 7.73 26.55 -21.97
N HIS A 215 8.00 26.52 -20.67
CA HIS A 215 8.84 25.53 -20.01
C HIS A 215 8.04 24.32 -19.48
N VAL A 216 6.71 24.38 -19.51
CA VAL A 216 5.81 23.32 -19.09
C VAL A 216 5.44 22.48 -20.31
N LEU A 217 5.77 21.19 -20.28
CA LEU A 217 5.38 20.23 -21.31
C LEU A 217 4.00 19.66 -21.04
N GLU A 218 3.74 19.34 -19.77
CA GLU A 218 2.47 18.78 -19.32
C GLU A 218 2.18 19.23 -17.90
N VAL A 219 0.92 19.46 -17.58
CA VAL A 219 0.44 19.74 -16.23
C VAL A 219 -0.85 18.99 -15.96
N PHE A 220 -0.89 18.27 -14.84
CA PHE A 220 -2.05 17.49 -14.40
C PHE A 220 -2.43 17.88 -12.98
N HIS A 221 -3.71 17.95 -12.74
CA HIS A 221 -4.29 18.02 -11.42
C HIS A 221 -4.96 16.67 -11.11
N LEU A 222 -4.54 16.03 -10.03
CA LEU A 222 -5.17 14.83 -9.49
C LEU A 222 -5.77 15.19 -8.13
N SER A 223 -7.08 15.07 -8.01
CA SER A 223 -7.73 15.06 -6.71
C SER A 223 -7.98 13.60 -6.33
N GLU A 224 -7.25 13.07 -5.37
CA GLU A 224 -7.59 11.79 -4.77
C GLU A 224 -8.71 12.05 -3.76
N GLU A 225 -9.92 11.60 -4.07
CA GLU A 225 -10.89 11.30 -3.02
C GLU A 225 -10.23 10.23 -2.15
N GLY A 226 -9.87 10.61 -0.92
CA GLY A 226 -9.04 9.79 -0.06
C GLY A 226 -9.57 8.36 0.02
N GLU A 227 -8.92 7.44 -0.67
CA GLU A 227 -8.94 6.05 -0.25
C GLU A 227 -8.13 6.00 1.05
N THR A 228 -8.82 6.25 2.16
CA THR A 228 -8.31 5.92 3.49
C THR A 228 -8.05 4.43 3.53
N TRP A 229 -6.83 4.09 3.83
CA TRP A 229 -6.22 2.75 3.90
C TRP A 229 -6.80 1.86 5.00
#